data_83eefb53483ed05ad9dde3ecee953bd7
#
_entry.id   83eefb53483ed05ad9dde3ecee953bd7
#
_cell.length_a   1.000
_cell.length_b   1.000
_cell.length_c   1.000
_cell.angle_alpha   90.00
_cell.angle_beta   90.00
_cell.angle_gamma   90.00
#
_symmetry.space_group_name_H-M   'P 1'
#
loop_
_entity.id
_entity.type
_entity.pdbx_description
1 polymer ?
#
loop_
_entity_poly.entity_id
_entity_poly.type
_entity_poly.pdbx_seq_one_letter_code
_entity_poly.pdbx_strand_id
1 'polypeptide(L)'
;MLRLPIQGLQDGQASVQLTANIREIDGIFPEFSGEISLTGTVRKVGKRYSFKGEATCMATMICDRTLSEFTEKITAHVTADYLADTQVFLMQEGEKEGEMNIIRDDELFIDLSDEVRQELALSLPMKRI
;
A
#
# COMPACT_ATOMS: atom_id res chain seq x y z
N MET A 1 10.37 -2.23 -3.55
CA MET A 1 9.24 -2.51 -2.64
C MET A 1 8.81 -1.27 -1.89
N LEU A 2 7.55 -1.18 -1.57
CA LEU A 2 6.99 -0.04 -0.86
C LEU A 2 7.17 -0.23 0.65
N ARG A 3 8.37 -0.02 1.13
CA ARG A 3 8.73 -0.20 2.54
C ARG A 3 8.80 1.14 3.24
N LEU A 4 7.98 1.29 4.27
CA LEU A 4 7.98 2.47 5.11
C LEU A 4 8.94 2.25 6.28
N PRO A 5 10.06 3.02 6.35
CA PRO A 5 10.95 2.90 7.49
C PRO A 5 10.26 3.39 8.76
N ILE A 6 10.29 2.58 9.81
CA ILE A 6 9.67 2.94 11.08
C ILE A 6 10.67 3.10 12.21
N GLN A 7 11.90 2.66 12.01
CA GLN A 7 12.97 2.88 12.99
C GLN A 7 13.30 4.35 13.10
N GLY A 8 13.35 4.85 14.32
CA GLY A 8 13.66 6.24 14.57
C GLY A 8 12.50 7.21 14.42
N LEU A 9 11.31 6.72 14.07
CA LEU A 9 10.12 7.58 14.05
C LEU A 9 9.75 7.98 15.46
N GLN A 10 9.56 9.29 15.65
CA GLN A 10 9.06 9.83 16.91
C GLN A 10 7.55 9.93 16.87
N ASP A 11 6.93 10.01 18.05
CA ASP A 11 5.49 10.23 18.15
C ASP A 11 5.09 11.50 17.38
N GLY A 12 4.00 11.42 16.64
CA GLY A 12 3.52 12.50 15.81
C GLY A 12 3.33 12.08 14.36
N GLN A 13 3.37 13.04 13.48
CA GLN A 13 3.13 12.82 12.04
C GLN A 13 4.40 13.07 11.24
N ALA A 14 4.56 12.28 10.18
CA ALA A 14 5.66 12.44 9.23
C ALA A 14 5.13 12.23 7.81
N SER A 15 5.63 13.02 6.89
CA SER A 15 5.31 12.87 5.47
C SER A 15 6.10 11.70 4.89
N VAL A 16 5.46 10.94 4.01
CA VAL A 16 6.03 9.76 3.39
C VAL A 16 5.91 9.87 1.88
N GLN A 17 6.98 9.55 1.19
CA GLN A 17 6.98 9.42 -0.27
C GLN A 17 7.81 8.20 -0.64
N LEU A 18 7.15 7.23 -1.28
CA LEU A 18 7.77 5.98 -1.68
C LEU A 18 7.48 5.73 -3.15
N THR A 19 8.42 5.08 -3.82
CA THR A 19 8.24 4.64 -5.21
C THR A 19 8.71 3.21 -5.35
N ALA A 20 8.07 2.46 -6.23
CA ALA A 20 8.48 1.10 -6.55
C ALA A 20 8.11 0.78 -7.99
N ASN A 21 8.97 -0.01 -8.66
CA ASN A 21 8.61 -0.54 -9.97
C ASN A 21 7.57 -1.63 -9.80
N ILE A 22 6.61 -1.72 -10.73
CA ILE A 22 5.57 -2.75 -10.67
C ILE A 22 6.14 -4.16 -10.63
N ARG A 23 7.34 -4.36 -11.18
CA ARG A 23 8.02 -5.66 -11.18
C ARG A 23 8.38 -6.14 -9.78
N GLU A 24 8.47 -5.22 -8.83
CA GLU A 24 8.78 -5.54 -7.43
C GLU A 24 7.55 -5.95 -6.64
N ILE A 25 6.36 -5.78 -7.20
CA ILE A 25 5.09 -6.06 -6.52
C ILE A 25 4.51 -7.36 -7.08
N ASP A 26 4.56 -8.41 -6.29
CA ASP A 26 3.99 -9.69 -6.67
C ASP A 26 2.46 -9.62 -6.74
N GLY A 27 1.89 -10.20 -7.77
CA GLY A 27 0.44 -10.28 -7.93
C GLY A 27 -0.23 -9.00 -8.42
N ILE A 28 0.53 -7.99 -8.84
CA ILE A 28 -0.06 -6.80 -9.43
C ILE A 28 -0.69 -7.14 -10.78
N PHE A 29 -1.80 -6.48 -11.11
CA PHE A 29 -2.52 -6.75 -12.34
C PHE A 29 -1.69 -6.32 -13.56
N PRO A 30 -1.77 -7.06 -14.67
CA PRO A 30 -0.94 -6.77 -15.86
C PRO A 30 -1.28 -5.45 -16.56
N GLU A 31 -2.41 -4.85 -16.25
CA GLU A 31 -2.78 -3.54 -16.77
C GLU A 31 -1.82 -2.44 -16.30
N PHE A 32 -1.27 -2.58 -15.10
CA PHE A 32 -0.37 -1.57 -14.54
C PHE A 32 1.02 -1.62 -15.17
N SER A 33 1.61 -0.46 -15.36
CA SER A 33 2.93 -0.32 -15.95
C SER A 33 3.73 0.81 -15.29
N GLY A 34 5.05 0.71 -15.38
CA GLY A 34 5.97 1.74 -14.88
C GLY A 34 6.21 1.65 -13.39
N GLU A 35 6.07 2.77 -12.72
CA GLU A 35 6.33 2.89 -11.29
C GLU A 35 5.06 3.25 -10.52
N ILE A 36 4.97 2.73 -9.31
CA ILE A 36 3.94 3.12 -8.35
C ILE A 36 4.53 4.22 -7.48
N SER A 37 3.81 5.34 -7.37
CA SER A 37 4.16 6.43 -6.46
C SER A 37 3.19 6.41 -5.29
N LEU A 38 3.71 6.37 -4.07
CA LEU A 38 2.92 6.39 -2.85
C LEU A 38 3.32 7.62 -2.04
N THR A 39 2.35 8.48 -1.79
CA THR A 39 2.55 9.67 -0.97
C THR A 39 1.51 9.71 0.14
N GLY A 40 1.90 10.15 1.30
CA GLY A 40 0.96 10.23 2.40
C GLY A 40 1.61 10.66 3.70
N THR A 41 0.91 10.36 4.79
CA THR A 41 1.34 10.71 6.13
C THR A 41 1.25 9.49 7.03
N VAL A 42 2.31 9.22 7.78
CA VAL A 42 2.29 8.23 8.85
C VAL A 42 2.17 8.96 10.18
N ARG A 43 1.30 8.44 11.04
CA ARG A 43 1.16 8.94 12.40
C ARG A 43 1.56 7.84 13.37
N LYS A 44 2.48 8.14 14.26
CA LYS A 44 2.92 7.23 15.31
C LYS A 44 2.42 7.72 16.65
N VAL A 45 1.76 6.84 17.39
CA VAL A 45 1.34 7.09 18.77
C VAL A 45 1.71 5.87 19.59
N GLY A 46 2.77 5.96 20.40
CA GLY A 46 3.30 4.83 21.14
C GLY A 46 3.76 3.71 20.20
N LYS A 47 3.09 2.57 20.26
CA LYS A 47 3.40 1.40 19.41
C LYS A 47 2.49 1.31 18.17
N ARG A 48 1.62 2.29 17.96
CA ARG A 48 0.68 2.29 16.85
C ARG A 48 1.17 3.18 15.73
N TYR A 49 1.02 2.68 14.51
CA TYR A 49 1.34 3.39 13.29
C TYR A 49 0.11 3.43 12.40
N SER A 50 -0.29 4.63 11.99
CA SER A 50 -1.40 4.81 11.06
C SER A 50 -0.89 5.50 9.81
N PHE A 51 -1.13 4.90 8.65
CA PHE A 51 -0.76 5.46 7.37
C PHE A 51 -2.01 5.85 6.59
N LYS A 52 -1.98 7.06 6.02
CA LYS A 52 -3.00 7.53 5.07
C LYS A 52 -2.30 8.19 3.90
N GLY A 53 -2.64 7.76 2.70
CA GLY A 53 -2.02 8.34 1.53
C GLY A 53 -2.72 7.95 0.25
N GLU A 54 -2.06 8.27 -0.85
CA GLU A 54 -2.53 7.97 -2.19
C GLU A 54 -1.43 7.27 -2.97
N ALA A 55 -1.83 6.20 -3.66
CA ALA A 55 -0.97 5.50 -4.60
C ALA A 55 -1.42 5.83 -6.01
N THR A 56 -0.46 6.10 -6.88
CA THR A 56 -0.73 6.36 -8.29
C THR A 56 0.10 5.45 -9.16
N CYS A 57 -0.52 4.97 -10.24
CA CYS A 57 0.16 4.13 -11.23
C CYS A 57 -0.56 4.27 -12.56
N MET A 58 0.21 4.20 -13.64
CA MET A 58 -0.39 4.19 -14.99
C MET A 58 -0.94 2.80 -15.30
N ALA A 59 -2.11 2.75 -15.90
CA ALA A 59 -2.71 1.50 -16.36
C ALA A 59 -3.08 1.61 -17.82
N THR A 60 -2.76 0.56 -18.58
CA THR A 60 -3.14 0.44 -19.97
C THR A 60 -4.28 -0.55 -20.06
N MET A 61 -5.38 -0.12 -20.63
CA MET A 61 -6.61 -0.89 -20.70
C MET A 61 -7.14 -0.90 -22.13
N ILE A 62 -8.02 -1.86 -22.41
CA ILE A 62 -8.68 -1.95 -23.71
C ILE A 62 -10.10 -1.43 -23.56
N CYS A 63 -10.48 -0.46 -24.41
CA CYS A 63 -11.82 0.07 -24.41
C CYS A 63 -12.83 -0.99 -24.88
N ASP A 64 -13.84 -1.26 -24.07
CA ASP A 64 -14.85 -2.28 -24.37
C ASP A 64 -15.68 -1.98 -25.63
N ARG A 65 -15.78 -0.70 -25.98
CA ARG A 65 -16.57 -0.25 -27.13
C ARG A 65 -15.78 -0.32 -28.44
N THR A 66 -14.54 0.19 -28.44
CA THR A 66 -13.76 0.33 -29.66
C THR A 66 -12.63 -0.69 -29.79
N LEU A 67 -12.35 -1.43 -28.73
CA LEU A 67 -11.22 -2.36 -28.59
C LEU A 67 -9.85 -1.69 -28.77
N SER A 68 -9.80 -0.37 -28.62
CA SER A 68 -8.56 0.39 -28.67
C SER A 68 -7.91 0.44 -27.29
N GLU A 69 -6.58 0.42 -27.28
CA GLU A 69 -5.83 0.60 -26.05
C GLU A 69 -5.87 2.07 -25.62
N PHE A 70 -5.98 2.27 -24.33
CA PHE A 70 -5.81 3.59 -23.72
C PHE A 70 -5.07 3.47 -22.41
N THR A 71 -4.34 4.52 -22.04
CA THR A 71 -3.57 4.58 -20.81
C THR A 71 -4.15 5.67 -19.91
N GLU A 72 -4.38 5.31 -18.66
CA GLU A 72 -4.97 6.23 -17.68
C GLU A 72 -4.21 6.15 -16.38
N LYS A 73 -4.10 7.29 -15.70
CA LYS A 73 -3.52 7.36 -14.37
C LYS A 73 -4.56 6.91 -13.34
N ILE A 74 -4.23 5.85 -12.63
CA ILE A 74 -5.08 5.31 -11.58
C ILE A 74 -4.57 5.82 -10.24
N THR A 75 -5.47 6.40 -9.46
CA THR A 75 -5.18 6.89 -8.10
C THR A 75 -6.04 6.12 -7.11
N ALA A 76 -5.40 5.58 -6.09
CA ALA A 76 -6.08 4.83 -5.04
C ALA A 76 -5.75 5.42 -3.67
N HIS A 77 -6.75 5.45 -2.80
CA HIS A 77 -6.53 5.85 -1.41
C HIS A 77 -6.09 4.64 -0.60
N VAL A 78 -5.00 4.79 0.13
CA VAL A 78 -4.42 3.72 0.92
C VAL A 78 -4.46 4.12 2.38
N THR A 79 -5.07 3.30 3.21
CA THR A 79 -5.05 3.45 4.66
C THR A 79 -4.64 2.13 5.29
N ALA A 80 -3.77 2.19 6.28
CA ALA A 80 -3.31 1.00 6.96
C ALA A 80 -2.94 1.34 8.40
N ASP A 81 -3.32 0.46 9.31
CA ASP A 81 -3.02 0.60 10.73
C ASP A 81 -2.18 -0.59 11.19
N TYR A 82 -1.16 -0.30 11.98
CA TYR A 82 -0.23 -1.30 12.48
C TYR A 82 -0.01 -1.15 13.98
N LEU A 83 0.13 -2.26 14.66
CA LEU A 83 0.53 -2.32 16.06
C LEU A 83 1.83 -3.08 16.16
N ALA A 84 2.86 -2.43 16.71
CA ALA A 84 4.18 -3.05 16.91
C ALA A 84 4.23 -3.67 18.31
N ASP A 85 3.85 -4.94 18.41
CA ASP A 85 3.86 -5.67 19.68
C ASP A 85 4.24 -7.12 19.42
N THR A 86 5.46 -7.48 19.77
CA THR A 86 5.99 -8.82 19.53
C THR A 86 5.19 -9.89 20.29
N GLN A 87 4.73 -9.61 21.49
CA GLN A 87 3.94 -10.57 22.25
C GLN A 87 2.62 -10.88 21.56
N VAL A 88 1.91 -9.84 21.14
CA VAL A 88 0.66 -10.01 20.41
C VAL A 88 0.91 -10.70 19.07
N PHE A 89 1.99 -10.33 18.38
CA PHE A 89 2.38 -10.96 17.12
C PHE A 89 2.55 -12.48 17.26
N LEU A 90 3.26 -12.91 18.30
CA LEU A 90 3.51 -14.33 18.52
C LEU A 90 2.26 -15.11 18.96
N MET A 91 1.30 -14.43 19.58
CA MET A 91 0.06 -15.04 20.04
C MET A 91 -0.99 -15.21 18.96
N GLN A 92 -0.87 -14.54 17.84
CA GLN A 92 -1.90 -14.53 16.79
C GLN A 92 -1.93 -15.79 15.92
N GLU A 93 -0.98 -16.68 16.01
CA GLU A 93 -0.92 -17.94 15.22
C GLU A 93 -1.14 -17.71 13.71
N GLY A 94 -0.76 -16.55 13.21
CA GLY A 94 -0.91 -16.22 11.80
C GLY A 94 -2.26 -15.67 11.38
N GLU A 95 -3.23 -15.58 12.28
CA GLU A 95 -4.52 -14.99 11.97
C GLU A 95 -4.54 -13.51 12.32
N LYS A 96 -5.14 -12.71 11.43
CA LYS A 96 -5.37 -11.30 11.68
C LYS A 96 -6.73 -11.11 12.32
N GLU A 97 -6.79 -10.48 13.47
CA GLU A 97 -8.04 -10.08 14.07
C GLU A 97 -8.35 -8.63 13.70
N GLY A 98 -9.50 -8.41 13.08
CA GLY A 98 -9.94 -7.08 12.68
C GLY A 98 -9.11 -6.52 11.53
N GLU A 99 -9.09 -5.19 11.43
CA GLU A 99 -8.41 -4.46 10.36
C GLU A 99 -6.98 -4.05 10.70
N MET A 100 -6.54 -4.29 11.93
CA MET A 100 -5.22 -3.88 12.39
C MET A 100 -4.20 -4.98 12.14
N ASN A 101 -3.12 -4.61 11.47
CA ASN A 101 -1.98 -5.51 11.25
C ASN A 101 -1.06 -5.45 12.46
N ILE A 102 -0.60 -6.59 12.92
CA ILE A 102 0.33 -6.67 14.03
C ILE A 102 1.72 -6.98 13.49
N ILE A 103 2.70 -6.23 13.94
CA ILE A 103 4.10 -6.41 13.58
C ILE A 103 4.95 -6.58 14.83
N ARG A 104 6.18 -7.01 14.66
CA ARG A 104 7.11 -7.19 15.78
C ARG A 104 7.70 -5.84 16.18
N ASP A 105 8.07 -5.72 17.46
CA ASP A 105 8.68 -4.49 18.01
C ASP A 105 9.99 -4.13 17.32
N ASP A 106 10.72 -5.13 16.82
CA ASP A 106 12.03 -4.96 16.19
C ASP A 106 11.98 -4.82 14.68
N GLU A 107 10.79 -4.70 14.09
CA GLU A 107 10.66 -4.49 12.66
C GLU A 107 11.27 -3.14 12.25
N LEU A 108 12.03 -3.17 11.15
CA LEU A 108 12.68 -1.97 10.61
C LEU A 108 11.76 -1.22 9.64
N PHE A 109 10.87 -1.94 8.98
CA PHE A 109 10.00 -1.42 7.93
C PHE A 109 8.60 -1.96 8.06
N ILE A 110 7.64 -1.18 7.57
CA ILE A 110 6.29 -1.66 7.26
C ILE A 110 6.21 -1.78 5.74
N ASP A 111 5.90 -2.97 5.24
CA ASP A 111 5.74 -3.18 3.81
C ASP A 111 4.29 -2.89 3.41
N LEU A 112 4.11 -1.84 2.64
CA LEU A 112 2.79 -1.38 2.17
C LEU A 112 2.42 -1.95 0.80
N SER A 113 3.24 -2.84 0.25
CA SER A 113 3.05 -3.35 -1.11
C SER A 113 1.71 -4.04 -1.31
N ASP A 114 1.28 -4.87 -0.35
CA ASP A 114 0.00 -5.59 -0.46
C ASP A 114 -1.20 -4.64 -0.41
N GLU A 115 -1.18 -3.69 0.52
CA GLU A 115 -2.25 -2.70 0.65
C GLU A 115 -2.36 -1.85 -0.61
N VAL A 116 -1.22 -1.41 -1.13
CA VAL A 116 -1.19 -0.60 -2.35
C VAL A 116 -1.70 -1.41 -3.55
N ARG A 117 -1.26 -2.65 -3.68
CA ARG A 117 -1.70 -3.54 -4.75
C ARG A 117 -3.22 -3.75 -4.73
N GLN A 118 -3.77 -4.03 -3.55
CA GLN A 118 -5.19 -4.27 -3.40
C GLN A 118 -6.02 -3.02 -3.74
N GLU A 119 -5.61 -1.86 -3.24
CA GLU A 119 -6.34 -0.63 -3.49
C GLU A 119 -6.25 -0.18 -4.95
N LEU A 120 -5.09 -0.35 -5.59
CA LEU A 120 -4.96 -0.07 -7.01
C LEU A 120 -5.84 -0.99 -7.84
N ALA A 121 -5.89 -2.28 -7.50
CA ALA A 121 -6.74 -3.24 -8.19
C ALA A 121 -8.22 -2.88 -8.07
N LEU A 122 -8.66 -2.46 -6.89
CA LEU A 122 -10.03 -2.03 -6.65
C LEU A 122 -10.38 -0.72 -7.35
N SER A 123 -9.38 0.09 -7.68
CA SER A 123 -9.57 1.38 -8.34
C SER A 123 -9.62 1.29 -9.86
N LEU A 124 -9.28 0.13 -10.42
CA LEU A 124 -9.44 -0.08 -11.86
C LEU A 124 -10.92 -0.03 -12.24
N PRO A 125 -11.27 0.66 -13.33
CA PRO A 125 -12.67 0.73 -13.73
C PRO A 125 -13.17 -0.64 -14.19
N MET A 126 -14.34 -1.02 -13.71
CA MET A 126 -14.99 -2.26 -14.13
C MET A 126 -15.51 -2.17 -15.56
N LYS A 127 -15.83 -0.98 -16.00
CA LYS A 127 -16.34 -0.73 -17.34
C LYS A 127 -15.40 0.25 -18.05
N ARG A 128 -14.72 -0.23 -19.09
CA ARG A 128 -13.67 0.50 -19.76
C ARG A 128 -14.17 1.10 -21.08
N ILE A 129 -14.86 2.17 -20.93
CA ILE A 129 -15.44 2.87 -22.08
C ILE A 129 -14.67 4.15 -22.38
#